data_12037c819b9838be954df70d9636c61d
#
_entry.id   12037c819b9838be954df70d9636c61d
#
_cell.length_a   1.000
_cell.length_b   1.000
_cell.length_c   1.000
_cell.angle_alpha   90.00
_cell.angle_beta   90.00
_cell.angle_gamma   90.00
#
_symmetry.space_group_name_H-M   'P 1'
#
loop_
_entity.id
_entity.type
_entity.pdbx_description
1 polymer ?
#
loop_
_entity_poly.entity_id
_entity_poly.type
_entity_poly.pdbx_seq_one_letter_code
_entity_poly.pdbx_strand_id
1 'polypeptide(L)'
;MAMNRKSGLYSLLVTAILLAVGIVLPFLTGNVQVLGQAISPLHIPVLICGLTCGWGWGMGLGIVLPLLRSVLFGMPPLVPVAIPMAFEMAAYGALCGMLYPMLRKKMSKAYWAMLIAMVIAMLAGRLVGGAAKAVVMGIQGNAYTFHAFVTAYFVNTAVGAVIHLIVVPLVVTALEKARLSPLGLKAKAAV
;
A
#
# COMPACT_ATOMS: atom_id res chain seq x y z
N MET A 1 -16.09 16.83 -10.21
CA MET A 1 -15.86 15.71 -11.13
C MET A 1 -16.69 14.53 -10.67
N ALA A 2 -17.91 14.37 -11.23
CA ALA A 2 -18.85 13.34 -10.77
C ALA A 2 -18.32 11.94 -11.13
N MET A 3 -17.99 11.16 -10.11
CA MET A 3 -17.70 9.74 -10.28
C MET A 3 -18.96 9.04 -10.80
N ASN A 4 -18.87 8.41 -11.97
CA ASN A 4 -19.96 7.59 -12.49
C ASN A 4 -20.28 6.53 -11.42
N ARG A 5 -21.53 6.48 -10.94
CA ARG A 5 -21.97 5.60 -9.84
C ARG A 5 -21.51 4.14 -10.00
N LYS A 6 -21.57 3.61 -11.23
CA LYS A 6 -21.14 2.23 -11.54
C LYS A 6 -19.63 2.03 -11.32
N SER A 7 -18.79 3.01 -11.67
CA SER A 7 -17.33 2.91 -11.47
C SER A 7 -16.93 3.06 -10.00
N GLY A 8 -17.68 3.83 -9.21
CA GLY A 8 -17.47 3.96 -7.77
C GLY A 8 -17.80 2.68 -7.01
N LEU A 9 -18.94 2.07 -7.32
CA LEU A 9 -19.36 0.79 -6.71
C LEU A 9 -18.35 -0.33 -7.03
N TYR A 10 -17.85 -0.38 -8.25
CA TYR A 10 -16.86 -1.39 -8.63
C TYR A 10 -15.52 -1.19 -7.90
N SER A 11 -15.04 0.06 -7.75
CA SER A 11 -13.85 0.35 -6.95
C SER A 11 -14.06 -0.01 -5.48
N LEU A 12 -15.25 0.22 -4.92
CA LEU A 12 -15.61 -0.19 -3.56
C LEU A 12 -15.52 -1.71 -3.39
N LEU A 13 -16.09 -2.48 -4.32
CA LEU A 13 -16.05 -3.94 -4.28
C LEU A 13 -14.61 -4.48 -4.34
N VAL A 14 -13.80 -3.95 -5.26
CA VAL A 14 -12.39 -4.36 -5.37
C VAL A 14 -11.62 -3.99 -4.10
N THR A 15 -11.86 -2.80 -3.54
CA THR A 15 -11.22 -2.37 -2.28
C THR A 15 -11.64 -3.26 -1.10
N ALA A 16 -12.92 -3.66 -1.02
CA ALA A 16 -13.41 -4.55 0.01
C ALA A 16 -12.77 -5.95 -0.08
N ILE A 17 -12.61 -6.48 -1.30
CA ILE A 17 -11.91 -7.75 -1.53
C ILE A 17 -10.44 -7.63 -1.10
N LEU A 18 -9.77 -6.54 -1.48
CA LEU A 18 -8.37 -6.29 -1.10
C LEU A 18 -8.21 -6.09 0.41
N LEU A 19 -9.20 -5.50 1.09
CA LEU A 19 -9.25 -5.42 2.55
C LEU A 19 -9.31 -6.82 3.17
N ALA A 20 -10.21 -7.67 2.69
CA ALA A 20 -10.34 -9.05 3.17
C ALA A 20 -9.04 -9.85 2.96
N VAL A 21 -8.44 -9.75 1.77
CA VAL A 21 -7.15 -10.37 1.47
C VAL A 21 -6.07 -9.84 2.42
N GLY A 22 -6.00 -8.53 2.65
CA GLY A 22 -5.03 -7.92 3.56
C GLY A 22 -5.17 -8.37 5.02
N ILE A 23 -6.39 -8.63 5.46
CA ILE A 23 -6.65 -9.18 6.80
C ILE A 23 -6.10 -10.62 6.91
N VAL A 24 -6.29 -11.44 5.88
CA VAL A 24 -5.92 -12.87 5.88
C VAL A 24 -4.43 -13.09 5.58
N LEU A 25 -3.84 -12.29 4.72
CA LEU A 25 -2.48 -12.51 4.20
C LEU A 25 -1.40 -12.74 5.28
N PRO A 26 -1.37 -11.99 6.41
CA PRO A 26 -0.37 -12.21 7.44
C PRO A 26 -0.50 -13.56 8.17
N PHE A 27 -1.65 -14.22 8.13
CA PHE A 27 -1.77 -15.57 8.68
C PHE A 27 -0.96 -16.58 7.88
N LEU A 28 -0.73 -16.35 6.59
CA LEU A 28 0.13 -17.19 5.77
C LEU A 28 1.61 -17.13 6.18
N THR A 29 2.04 -16.08 6.88
CA THR A 29 3.37 -15.96 7.47
C THR A 29 3.45 -16.57 8.88
N GLY A 30 2.42 -17.29 9.31
CA GLY A 30 2.34 -17.97 10.61
C GLY A 30 2.34 -17.04 11.83
N ASN A 31 1.97 -15.75 11.64
CA ASN A 31 2.06 -14.70 12.66
C ASN A 31 3.47 -14.54 13.28
N VAL A 32 4.50 -15.03 12.60
CA VAL A 32 5.89 -14.85 13.04
C VAL A 32 6.27 -13.38 12.78
N GLN A 33 6.49 -12.63 13.86
CA GLN A 33 6.71 -11.19 13.81
C GLN A 33 7.89 -10.81 12.90
N VAL A 34 8.97 -11.56 12.94
CA VAL A 34 10.18 -11.33 12.12
C VAL A 34 9.86 -11.51 10.62
N LEU A 35 9.17 -12.58 10.25
CA LEU A 35 8.76 -12.84 8.87
C LEU A 35 7.70 -11.82 8.41
N GLY A 36 6.76 -11.46 9.29
CA GLY A 36 5.75 -10.45 9.02
C GLY A 36 6.35 -9.08 8.73
N GLN A 37 7.39 -8.67 9.47
CA GLN A 37 8.12 -7.43 9.22
C GLN A 37 8.94 -7.51 7.92
N ALA A 38 9.67 -8.60 7.71
CA ALA A 38 10.52 -8.78 6.55
C ALA A 38 9.72 -8.78 5.23
N ILE A 39 8.57 -9.47 5.18
CA ILE A 39 7.74 -9.60 3.98
C ILE A 39 6.75 -8.44 3.86
N SER A 40 6.31 -7.88 4.99
CA SER A 40 5.32 -6.78 5.07
C SER A 40 4.07 -7.04 4.21
N PRO A 41 3.35 -8.16 4.41
CA PRO A 41 2.29 -8.62 3.51
C PRO A 41 1.09 -7.65 3.41
N LEU A 42 0.84 -6.85 4.44
CA LEU A 42 -0.24 -5.85 4.44
C LEU A 42 -0.06 -4.77 3.36
N HIS A 43 1.16 -4.50 2.92
CA HIS A 43 1.44 -3.48 1.92
C HIS A 43 0.96 -3.89 0.52
N ILE A 44 0.96 -5.18 0.20
CA ILE A 44 0.58 -5.73 -1.12
C ILE A 44 -0.83 -5.28 -1.54
N PRO A 45 -1.90 -5.52 -0.75
CA PRO A 45 -3.25 -5.11 -1.13
C PRO A 45 -3.40 -3.59 -1.31
N VAL A 46 -2.69 -2.80 -0.51
CA VAL A 46 -2.76 -1.34 -0.57
C VAL A 46 -2.10 -0.79 -1.84
N LEU A 47 -0.93 -1.32 -2.20
CA LEU A 47 -0.26 -0.97 -3.46
C LEU A 47 -1.12 -1.37 -4.66
N ILE A 48 -1.71 -2.57 -4.66
CA ILE A 48 -2.64 -3.02 -5.70
C ILE A 48 -3.85 -2.09 -5.77
N CYS A 49 -4.46 -1.74 -4.63
CA CYS A 49 -5.61 -0.85 -4.57
C CYS A 49 -5.29 0.54 -5.16
N GLY A 50 -4.17 1.14 -4.78
CA GLY A 50 -3.71 2.40 -5.33
C GLY A 50 -3.58 2.35 -6.85
N LEU A 51 -2.89 1.33 -7.37
CA LEU A 51 -2.64 1.15 -8.81
C LEU A 51 -3.92 0.84 -9.61
N THR A 52 -4.89 0.14 -9.03
CA THR A 52 -6.10 -0.33 -9.75
C THR A 52 -7.33 0.52 -9.53
N CYS A 53 -7.56 1.01 -8.31
CA CYS A 53 -8.76 1.78 -7.92
C CYS A 53 -8.50 3.29 -7.85
N GLY A 54 -7.24 3.70 -7.71
CA GLY A 54 -6.80 5.09 -7.64
C GLY A 54 -6.50 5.58 -6.23
N TRP A 55 -6.01 6.82 -6.16
CA TRP A 55 -5.40 7.38 -4.97
C TRP A 55 -6.31 7.39 -3.72
N GLY A 56 -7.58 7.80 -3.86
CA GLY A 56 -8.49 7.90 -2.73
C GLY A 56 -8.82 6.55 -2.10
N TRP A 57 -9.06 5.52 -2.93
CA TRP A 57 -9.31 4.15 -2.47
C TRP A 57 -8.07 3.52 -1.86
N GLY A 58 -6.90 3.71 -2.51
CA GLY A 58 -5.62 3.23 -1.99
C GLY A 58 -5.25 3.86 -0.66
N MET A 59 -5.43 5.17 -0.52
CA MET A 59 -5.21 5.90 0.75
C MET A 59 -6.16 5.40 1.84
N GLY A 60 -7.46 5.31 1.54
CA GLY A 60 -8.46 4.82 2.49
C GLY A 60 -8.15 3.41 2.98
N LEU A 61 -7.83 2.49 2.07
CA LEU A 61 -7.42 1.13 2.44
C LEU A 61 -6.15 1.13 3.29
N GLY A 62 -5.17 1.98 2.94
CA GLY A 62 -3.92 2.12 3.69
C GLY A 62 -4.11 2.57 5.14
N ILE A 63 -5.10 3.42 5.40
CA ILE A 63 -5.45 3.83 6.76
C ILE A 63 -6.20 2.70 7.49
N VAL A 64 -7.25 2.17 6.87
CA VAL A 64 -8.18 1.25 7.52
C VAL A 64 -7.53 -0.09 7.83
N LEU A 65 -6.77 -0.66 6.89
CA LEU A 65 -6.29 -2.05 6.99
C LEU A 65 -5.41 -2.30 8.23
N PRO A 66 -4.33 -1.53 8.52
CA PRO A 66 -3.49 -1.81 9.68
C PRO A 66 -4.20 -1.53 11.00
N LEU A 67 -5.06 -0.50 11.05
CA LEU A 67 -5.82 -0.16 12.26
C LEU A 67 -6.88 -1.23 12.55
N LEU A 68 -7.64 -1.64 11.53
CA LEU A 68 -8.65 -2.69 11.68
C LEU A 68 -8.03 -4.00 12.12
N ARG A 69 -6.88 -4.37 11.53
CA ARG A 69 -6.16 -5.59 11.92
C ARG A 69 -5.63 -5.51 13.35
N SER A 70 -5.13 -4.35 13.78
CA SER A 70 -4.70 -4.12 15.16
C SER A 70 -5.86 -4.32 16.15
N VAL A 71 -7.04 -3.79 15.83
CA VAL A 71 -8.23 -3.92 16.68
C VAL A 71 -8.77 -5.35 16.72
N LEU A 72 -8.80 -6.05 15.57
CA LEU A 72 -9.37 -7.40 15.47
C LEU A 72 -8.47 -8.48 16.06
N PHE A 73 -7.15 -8.36 15.88
CA PHE A 73 -6.20 -9.43 16.20
C PHE A 73 -5.08 -9.01 17.16
N GLY A 74 -5.07 -7.75 17.63
CA GLY A 74 -4.00 -7.22 18.48
C GLY A 74 -2.64 -7.09 17.77
N MET A 75 -2.56 -7.38 16.46
CA MET A 75 -1.32 -7.40 15.69
C MET A 75 -1.49 -6.74 14.32
N PRO A 76 -0.65 -5.76 13.96
CA PRO A 76 0.43 -5.15 14.76
C PRO A 76 -0.10 -4.37 15.96
N PRO A 77 0.69 -4.18 17.03
CA PRO A 77 0.29 -3.34 18.17
C PRO A 77 -0.12 -1.94 17.70
N LEU A 78 -1.23 -1.41 18.25
CA LEU A 78 -1.77 -0.10 17.83
C LEU A 78 -0.71 0.99 17.95
N VAL A 79 -0.08 1.04 19.11
CA VAL A 79 1.05 1.92 19.41
C VAL A 79 2.22 1.03 19.85
N PRO A 80 3.40 1.21 19.33
CA PRO A 80 3.89 2.25 18.41
C PRO A 80 3.93 1.84 16.93
N VAL A 81 3.14 0.84 16.47
CA VAL A 81 3.35 0.25 15.15
C VAL A 81 2.21 0.54 14.16
N ALA A 82 0.96 0.22 14.49
CA ALA A 82 -0.16 0.31 13.54
C ALA A 82 -0.46 1.76 13.12
N ILE A 83 -0.35 2.72 14.02
CA ILE A 83 -0.57 4.14 13.70
C ILE A 83 0.46 4.66 12.69
N PRO A 84 1.78 4.58 12.91
CA PRO A 84 2.76 4.97 11.90
C PRO A 84 2.62 4.20 10.58
N MET A 85 2.31 2.89 10.66
CA MET A 85 2.07 2.06 9.50
C MET A 85 0.86 2.54 8.68
N ALA A 86 -0.21 3.03 9.33
CA ALA A 86 -1.37 3.59 8.64
C ALA A 86 -0.99 4.82 7.80
N PHE A 87 -0.16 5.72 8.33
CA PHE A 87 0.35 6.87 7.58
C PHE A 87 1.25 6.44 6.41
N GLU A 88 2.15 5.49 6.64
CA GLU A 88 3.01 4.92 5.60
C GLU A 88 2.19 4.31 4.46
N MET A 89 1.24 3.43 4.79
CA MET A 89 0.42 2.72 3.82
C MET A 89 -0.56 3.66 3.10
N ALA A 90 -1.07 4.68 3.79
CA ALA A 90 -1.87 5.74 3.16
C ALA A 90 -1.08 6.47 2.09
N ALA A 91 0.18 6.84 2.39
CA ALA A 91 1.07 7.45 1.41
C ALA A 91 1.38 6.52 0.23
N TYR A 92 1.60 5.22 0.47
CA TYR A 92 1.79 4.23 -0.60
C TYR A 92 0.59 4.17 -1.54
N GLY A 93 -0.62 4.00 -1.00
CA GLY A 93 -1.83 3.91 -1.78
C GLY A 93 -2.15 5.18 -2.55
N ALA A 94 -1.99 6.35 -1.90
CA ALA A 94 -2.21 7.65 -2.51
C ALA A 94 -1.22 7.91 -3.66
N LEU A 95 0.07 7.78 -3.39
CA LEU A 95 1.11 8.08 -4.38
C LEU A 95 1.09 7.11 -5.56
N CYS A 96 0.93 5.81 -5.33
CA CYS A 96 0.75 4.85 -6.42
C CYS A 96 -0.45 5.22 -7.29
N GLY A 97 -1.59 5.54 -6.67
CA GLY A 97 -2.81 5.88 -7.40
C GLY A 97 -2.77 7.23 -8.13
N MET A 98 -1.89 8.16 -7.72
CA MET A 98 -1.65 9.44 -8.40
C MET A 98 -0.60 9.30 -9.49
N LEU A 99 0.54 8.70 -9.18
CA LEU A 99 1.68 8.64 -10.08
C LEU A 99 1.49 7.68 -11.24
N TYR A 100 0.88 6.51 -10.98
CA TYR A 100 0.71 5.51 -12.04
C TYR A 100 -0.05 6.03 -13.26
N PRO A 101 -1.26 6.62 -13.14
CA PRO A 101 -1.96 7.15 -14.31
C PRO A 101 -1.22 8.32 -14.99
N MET A 102 -0.44 9.10 -14.24
CA MET A 102 0.38 10.18 -14.81
C MET A 102 1.54 9.63 -15.64
N LEU A 103 2.28 8.66 -15.08
CA LEU A 103 3.40 8.01 -15.76
C LEU A 103 2.94 7.16 -16.95
N ARG A 104 1.78 6.50 -16.80
CA ARG A 104 1.19 5.68 -17.86
C ARG A 104 0.89 6.47 -19.14
N LYS A 105 0.55 7.77 -19.01
CA LYS A 105 0.34 8.65 -20.16
C LYS A 105 1.64 9.04 -20.87
N LYS A 106 2.76 9.05 -20.14
CA LYS A 106 4.06 9.47 -20.66
C LYS A 106 4.92 8.31 -21.16
N MET A 107 4.65 7.10 -20.67
CA MET A 107 5.48 5.92 -20.92
C MET A 107 4.77 4.91 -21.80
N SER A 108 5.47 4.37 -22.80
CA SER A 108 4.94 3.36 -23.72
C SER A 108 4.62 2.03 -23.00
N LYS A 109 5.43 1.63 -22.03
CA LYS A 109 5.28 0.34 -21.32
C LYS A 109 4.67 0.55 -19.93
N ALA A 110 3.45 0.01 -19.70
CA ALA A 110 2.73 0.06 -18.42
C ALA A 110 3.54 -0.46 -17.25
N TYR A 111 4.28 -1.53 -17.46
CA TYR A 111 5.10 -2.19 -16.44
C TYR A 111 6.11 -1.22 -15.80
N TRP A 112 6.85 -0.47 -16.60
CA TRP A 112 7.82 0.51 -16.09
C TRP A 112 7.15 1.68 -15.36
N ALA A 113 5.98 2.12 -15.85
CA ALA A 113 5.20 3.15 -15.16
C ALA A 113 4.75 2.69 -13.76
N MET A 114 4.34 1.41 -13.61
CA MET A 114 4.03 0.82 -12.31
C MET A 114 5.24 0.77 -11.39
N LEU A 115 6.37 0.24 -11.87
CA LEU A 115 7.58 0.11 -11.07
C LEU A 115 8.07 1.47 -10.55
N ILE A 116 8.14 2.48 -11.42
CA ILE A 116 8.57 3.83 -11.03
C ILE A 116 7.60 4.43 -10.01
N ALA A 117 6.28 4.32 -10.25
CA ALA A 117 5.28 4.79 -9.31
C ALA A 117 5.43 4.11 -7.93
N MET A 118 5.65 2.79 -7.90
CA MET A 118 5.84 2.03 -6.67
C MET A 118 7.13 2.42 -5.94
N VAL A 119 8.26 2.53 -6.65
CA VAL A 119 9.54 2.92 -6.01
C VAL A 119 9.42 4.29 -5.37
N ILE A 120 8.88 5.28 -6.09
CA ILE A 120 8.68 6.63 -5.54
C ILE A 120 7.71 6.60 -4.34
N ALA A 121 6.58 5.88 -4.47
CA ALA A 121 5.61 5.77 -3.40
C ALA A 121 6.20 5.09 -2.15
N MET A 122 6.97 4.00 -2.33
CA MET A 122 7.61 3.28 -1.23
C MET A 122 8.67 4.12 -0.52
N LEU A 123 9.49 4.88 -1.24
CA LEU A 123 10.46 5.77 -0.62
C LEU A 123 9.77 6.90 0.15
N ALA A 124 8.82 7.59 -0.48
CA ALA A 124 8.10 8.68 0.17
C ALA A 124 7.27 8.21 1.37
N GLY A 125 6.57 7.09 1.24
CA GLY A 125 5.77 6.54 2.33
C GLY A 125 6.60 6.07 3.53
N ARG A 126 7.81 5.54 3.30
CA ARG A 126 8.75 5.21 4.39
C ARG A 126 9.19 6.46 5.16
N LEU A 127 9.40 7.58 4.47
CA LEU A 127 9.69 8.85 5.13
C LEU A 127 8.49 9.32 5.97
N VAL A 128 7.28 9.23 5.42
CA VAL A 128 6.05 9.59 6.13
C VAL A 128 5.84 8.69 7.35
N GLY A 129 5.95 7.36 7.19
CA GLY A 129 5.83 6.40 8.29
C GLY A 129 6.89 6.58 9.36
N GLY A 130 8.14 6.82 8.94
CA GLY A 130 9.25 7.11 9.86
C GLY A 130 9.04 8.39 10.66
N ALA A 131 8.57 9.46 10.02
CA ALA A 131 8.21 10.71 10.68
C ALA A 131 7.06 10.50 11.68
N ALA A 132 5.99 9.79 11.27
CA ALA A 132 4.88 9.45 12.14
C ALA A 132 5.35 8.61 13.33
N LYS A 133 6.26 7.65 13.13
CA LYS A 133 6.83 6.85 14.21
C LYS A 133 7.68 7.67 15.15
N ALA A 134 8.47 8.62 14.64
CA ALA A 134 9.26 9.53 15.47
C ALA A 134 8.35 10.36 16.40
N VAL A 135 7.23 10.88 15.89
CA VAL A 135 6.25 11.62 16.70
C VAL A 135 5.63 10.72 17.76
N VAL A 136 5.19 9.51 17.41
CA VAL A 136 4.58 8.57 18.35
C VAL A 136 5.57 8.16 19.45
N MET A 137 6.82 7.87 19.10
CA MET A 137 7.85 7.51 20.09
C MET A 137 8.20 8.69 20.99
N GLY A 138 8.26 9.92 20.42
CA GLY A 138 8.48 11.14 21.21
C GLY A 138 7.37 11.40 22.24
N ILE A 139 6.10 11.19 21.87
CA ILE A 139 4.96 11.30 22.81
C ILE A 139 5.07 10.26 23.94
N GLN A 140 5.63 9.08 23.65
CA GLN A 140 5.87 8.04 24.66
C GLN A 140 7.13 8.27 25.52
N GLY A 141 7.88 9.36 25.29
CA GLY A 141 9.15 9.62 25.97
C GLY A 141 10.30 8.72 25.54
N ASN A 142 10.16 7.99 24.44
CA ASN A 142 11.18 7.09 23.93
C ASN A 142 12.05 7.78 22.86
N ALA A 143 13.38 7.55 22.91
CA ALA A 143 14.28 8.03 21.89
C ALA A 143 14.09 7.25 20.58
N TYR A 144 13.95 7.96 19.46
CA TYR A 144 13.89 7.38 18.14
C TYR A 144 15.04 7.92 17.27
N THR A 145 16.08 7.12 17.15
CA THR A 145 17.31 7.53 16.45
C THR A 145 17.20 7.34 14.94
N PHE A 146 18.00 8.08 14.18
CA PHE A 146 18.10 7.88 12.72
C PHE A 146 18.53 6.45 12.37
N HIS A 147 19.42 5.84 13.13
CA HIS A 147 19.79 4.43 12.96
C HIS A 147 18.58 3.50 13.13
N ALA A 148 17.74 3.71 14.14
CA ALA A 148 16.51 2.93 14.35
C ALA A 148 15.54 3.08 13.15
N PHE A 149 15.42 4.30 12.60
CA PHE A 149 14.62 4.55 11.40
C PHE A 149 15.14 3.76 10.19
N VAL A 150 16.43 3.89 9.86
CA VAL A 150 17.01 3.19 8.72
C VAL A 150 16.88 1.68 8.86
N THR A 151 17.16 1.14 10.04
CA THR A 151 17.04 -0.29 10.30
C THR A 151 15.59 -0.77 10.15
N ALA A 152 14.62 -0.08 10.77
CA ALA A 152 13.23 -0.50 10.74
C ALA A 152 12.59 -0.41 9.34
N TYR A 153 12.86 0.68 8.61
CA TYR A 153 12.15 0.96 7.35
C TYR A 153 12.91 0.52 6.10
N PHE A 154 14.21 0.32 6.16
CA PHE A 154 15.01 -0.07 4.99
C PHE A 154 15.66 -1.44 5.12
N VAL A 155 16.34 -1.72 6.23
CA VAL A 155 17.05 -2.98 6.39
C VAL A 155 16.09 -4.15 6.61
N ASN A 156 15.23 -4.05 7.63
CA ASN A 156 14.31 -5.13 8.01
C ASN A 156 13.22 -5.41 6.95
N THR A 157 12.90 -4.43 6.09
CA THR A 157 11.85 -4.55 5.06
C THR A 157 12.41 -4.68 3.65
N ALA A 158 13.73 -4.82 3.48
CA ALA A 158 14.36 -4.90 2.16
C ALA A 158 13.83 -6.08 1.33
N VAL A 159 13.70 -7.24 1.94
CA VAL A 159 13.16 -8.46 1.29
C VAL A 159 11.72 -8.22 0.83
N GLY A 160 10.89 -7.64 1.70
CA GLY A 160 9.51 -7.30 1.38
C GLY A 160 9.42 -6.31 0.22
N ALA A 161 10.29 -5.31 0.17
CA ALA A 161 10.34 -4.36 -0.93
C ALA A 161 10.57 -5.05 -2.29
N VAL A 162 11.49 -5.99 -2.36
CA VAL A 162 11.75 -6.77 -3.58
C VAL A 162 10.53 -7.62 -3.94
N ILE A 163 9.93 -8.30 -2.97
CA ILE A 163 8.70 -9.08 -3.18
C ILE A 163 7.58 -8.20 -3.72
N HIS A 164 7.38 -7.00 -3.16
CA HIS A 164 6.35 -6.06 -3.64
C HIS A 164 6.59 -5.64 -5.09
N LEU A 165 7.84 -5.33 -5.46
CA LEU A 165 8.19 -4.91 -6.83
C LEU A 165 8.03 -6.04 -7.86
N ILE A 166 7.96 -7.29 -7.45
CA ILE A 166 7.70 -8.44 -8.33
C ILE A 166 6.20 -8.78 -8.32
N VAL A 167 5.63 -9.01 -7.13
CA VAL A 167 4.26 -9.54 -6.99
C VAL A 167 3.20 -8.53 -7.40
N VAL A 168 3.34 -7.27 -6.97
CA VAL A 168 2.31 -6.26 -7.23
C VAL A 168 2.14 -5.98 -8.74
N PRO A 169 3.20 -5.70 -9.52
CA PRO A 169 3.04 -5.51 -10.97
C PRO A 169 2.51 -6.74 -11.69
N LEU A 170 2.87 -7.95 -11.24
CA LEU A 170 2.36 -9.20 -11.82
C LEU A 170 0.83 -9.28 -11.64
N VAL A 171 0.35 -9.07 -10.41
CA VAL A 171 -1.08 -9.11 -10.09
C VAL A 171 -1.84 -7.98 -10.80
N VAL A 172 -1.33 -6.75 -10.77
CA VAL A 172 -1.98 -5.61 -11.45
C VAL A 172 -2.06 -5.83 -12.95
N THR A 173 -1.00 -6.34 -13.58
CA THR A 173 -1.01 -6.67 -15.01
C THR A 173 -2.03 -7.76 -15.34
N ALA A 174 -2.16 -8.79 -14.48
CA ALA A 174 -3.18 -9.82 -14.62
C ALA A 174 -4.61 -9.24 -14.51
N LEU A 175 -4.85 -8.37 -13.52
CA LEU A 175 -6.13 -7.68 -13.34
C LEU A 175 -6.47 -6.76 -14.53
N GLU A 176 -5.49 -6.07 -15.09
CA GLU A 176 -5.68 -5.23 -16.28
C GLU A 176 -6.03 -6.07 -17.53
N LYS A 177 -5.33 -7.18 -17.74
CA LYS A 177 -5.62 -8.13 -18.81
C LYS A 177 -7.02 -8.75 -18.68
N ALA A 178 -7.41 -9.12 -17.47
CA ALA A 178 -8.74 -9.63 -17.15
C ALA A 178 -9.84 -8.56 -17.19
N ARG A 179 -9.51 -7.29 -17.44
CA ARG A 179 -10.42 -6.13 -17.39
C ARG A 179 -11.08 -5.91 -16.02
N LEU A 180 -10.40 -6.30 -14.97
CA LEU A 180 -10.86 -6.17 -13.58
C LEU A 180 -10.28 -4.92 -12.88
N SER A 181 -9.45 -4.12 -13.55
CA SER A 181 -8.91 -2.87 -13.02
C SER A 181 -9.88 -1.70 -13.29
N PRO A 182 -10.43 -1.04 -12.24
CA PRO A 182 -11.31 0.12 -12.40
C PRO A 182 -10.68 1.29 -13.16
N LEU A 183 -9.37 1.54 -12.96
CA LEU A 183 -8.64 2.59 -13.69
C LEU A 183 -8.40 2.20 -15.14
N GLY A 184 -8.11 0.94 -15.43
CA GLY A 184 -7.95 0.43 -16.80
C GLY A 184 -9.24 0.52 -17.61
N LEU A 185 -10.39 0.29 -16.99
CA LEU A 185 -11.71 0.46 -17.63
C LEU A 185 -12.02 1.93 -17.94
N LYS A 186 -11.63 2.87 -17.05
CA LYS A 186 -11.81 4.32 -17.29
C LYS A 186 -10.93 4.83 -18.43
N ALA A 187 -9.71 4.35 -18.57
CA ALA A 187 -8.79 4.77 -19.61
C ALA A 187 -9.30 4.39 -21.02
N LYS A 188 -10.02 3.26 -21.16
CA LYS A 188 -10.63 2.83 -22.43
C LYS A 188 -11.95 3.55 -22.77
N ALA A 189 -12.68 4.01 -21.76
CA ALA A 189 -13.93 4.74 -21.98
C ALA A 189 -13.70 6.23 -22.36
N ALA A 190 -12.47 6.70 -22.26
CA ALA A 190 -12.05 8.06 -22.57
C ALA A 190 -11.37 8.21 -23.95
N VAL A 191 -11.27 7.10 -24.72
CA VAL A 191 -10.80 7.02 -26.12
C VAL A 191 -11.97 6.68 -27.01
#